data_3b3ac03e75022e686d758be77b94cc85
#
_entry.id   3b3ac03e75022e686d758be77b94cc85
#
_cell.length_a   1.000
_cell.length_b   1.000
_cell.length_c   1.000
_cell.angle_alpha   90.00
_cell.angle_beta   90.00
_cell.angle_gamma   90.00
#
_symmetry.space_group_name_H-M   'P 1'
#
loop_
_entity.id
_entity.type
_entity.pdbx_description
1 polymer ?
#
loop_
_entity_poly.entity_id
_entity_poly.type
_entity_poly.pdbx_seq_one_letter_code
_entity_poly.pdbx_strand_id
1 'polypeptide(L)'
;MCGIAGYVGPKNAVEVVFEQLKRLEYRGYDSAGIAYLNGGDISVLKKAGKLSELGRLIDERTPVSSLAIGHSRWATHGGPTDLNAHPHFDRYEQVSVIHNGIFENYLELKESLTSKGHVFQSETDTEVAAHVVGEEYSKGVPLEEAVRLAIRRLRGAYALVVVSKREPNKIVAARNASPIILGLAEGE
;
A
#
# COMPACT_ATOMS: atom_id res chain seq x y z
N MET A 1 0.62 9.90 -13.26
CA MET A 1 1.35 9.75 -11.96
C MET A 1 0.36 9.35 -10.88
N CYS A 2 0.73 8.42 -10.03
CA CYS A 2 -0.15 7.88 -8.98
C CYS A 2 -0.30 8.83 -7.77
N GLY A 3 -1.36 8.64 -6.99
CA GLY A 3 -1.59 9.30 -5.70
C GLY A 3 -1.39 8.33 -4.53
N ILE A 4 -0.66 8.73 -3.50
CA ILE A 4 -0.53 8.05 -2.21
C ILE A 4 -1.23 8.89 -1.15
N ALA A 5 -1.99 8.24 -0.27
CA ALA A 5 -2.59 8.83 0.91
C ALA A 5 -2.43 7.89 2.11
N GLY A 6 -2.40 8.43 3.32
CA GLY A 6 -2.38 7.67 4.55
C GLY A 6 -2.81 8.53 5.73
N TYR A 7 -3.44 7.89 6.71
CA TYR A 7 -3.91 8.54 7.93
C TYR A 7 -3.89 7.58 9.10
N VAL A 8 -3.43 8.07 10.24
CA VAL A 8 -3.58 7.42 11.54
C VAL A 8 -4.01 8.48 12.55
N GLY A 9 -5.11 8.25 13.26
CA GLY A 9 -5.65 9.25 14.19
C GLY A 9 -7.08 8.95 14.63
N PRO A 10 -7.74 9.91 15.32
CA PRO A 10 -9.04 9.71 15.95
C PRO A 10 -10.23 9.73 14.98
N LYS A 11 -10.06 10.25 13.76
CA LYS A 11 -11.13 10.31 12.75
C LYS A 11 -11.28 8.96 12.04
N ASN A 12 -12.39 8.77 11.30
CA ASN A 12 -12.49 7.62 10.42
C ASN A 12 -11.44 7.71 9.30
N ALA A 13 -10.39 6.91 9.42
CA ALA A 13 -9.23 6.93 8.52
C ALA A 13 -9.61 6.64 7.07
N VAL A 14 -10.63 5.79 6.84
CA VAL A 14 -11.06 5.44 5.48
C VAL A 14 -11.66 6.67 4.78
N GLU A 15 -12.49 7.43 5.46
CA GLU A 15 -13.07 8.67 4.93
C GLU A 15 -11.98 9.71 4.67
N VAL A 16 -11.07 9.91 5.63
CA VAL A 16 -9.96 10.87 5.49
C VAL A 16 -9.10 10.52 4.29
N VAL A 17 -8.68 9.26 4.16
CA VAL A 17 -7.85 8.77 3.06
C VAL A 17 -8.59 8.90 1.72
N PHE A 18 -9.88 8.56 1.68
CA PHE A 18 -10.68 8.69 0.47
C PHE A 18 -10.79 10.15 0.00
N GLU A 19 -11.01 11.10 0.91
CA GLU A 19 -11.01 12.53 0.59
C GLU A 19 -9.63 13.04 0.11
N GLN A 20 -8.55 12.51 0.68
CA GLN A 20 -7.20 12.80 0.18
C GLN A 20 -7.01 12.27 -1.24
N LEU A 21 -7.46 11.03 -1.53
CA LEU A 21 -7.39 10.46 -2.88
C LEU A 21 -8.21 11.25 -3.90
N LYS A 22 -9.38 11.79 -3.54
CA LYS A 22 -10.17 12.68 -4.42
C LYS A 22 -9.36 13.89 -4.87
N ARG A 23 -8.58 14.50 -3.96
CA ARG A 23 -7.71 15.64 -4.28
C ARG A 23 -6.53 15.25 -5.18
N LEU A 24 -6.18 13.96 -5.22
CA LEU A 24 -5.06 13.41 -6.01
C LEU A 24 -5.53 12.72 -7.30
N GLU A 25 -6.85 12.62 -7.56
CA GLU A 25 -7.42 11.87 -8.69
C GLU A 25 -6.89 12.33 -10.06
N TYR A 26 -6.56 13.62 -10.20
CA TYR A 26 -5.94 14.16 -11.41
C TYR A 26 -4.58 13.51 -11.77
N ARG A 27 -3.98 12.77 -10.81
CA ARG A 27 -2.70 12.08 -10.98
C ARG A 27 -2.84 10.63 -11.43
N GLY A 28 -3.96 9.96 -11.14
CA GLY A 28 -4.17 8.56 -11.49
C GLY A 28 -5.66 8.20 -11.35
N TYR A 29 -6.19 7.49 -12.35
CA TYR A 29 -7.62 7.21 -12.47
C TYR A 29 -7.95 5.86 -13.09
N ASP A 30 -6.98 4.94 -13.22
CA ASP A 30 -7.21 3.63 -13.84
C ASP A 30 -7.62 2.55 -12.82
N SER A 31 -7.22 2.71 -11.58
CA SER A 31 -7.64 1.89 -10.45
C SER A 31 -7.33 2.59 -9.14
N ALA A 32 -8.05 2.23 -8.09
CA ALA A 32 -7.83 2.76 -6.75
C ALA A 32 -8.10 1.70 -5.68
N GLY A 33 -7.53 1.91 -4.49
CA GLY A 33 -7.86 1.06 -3.34
C GLY A 33 -7.36 1.63 -2.03
N ILE A 34 -7.92 1.07 -0.96
CA ILE A 34 -7.63 1.44 0.44
C ILE A 34 -7.42 0.15 1.23
N ALA A 35 -6.36 0.12 2.05
CA ALA A 35 -6.21 -0.84 3.14
C ALA A 35 -6.49 -0.13 4.46
N TYR A 36 -7.21 -0.80 5.35
CA TYR A 36 -7.58 -0.28 6.67
C TYR A 36 -7.61 -1.40 7.70
N LEU A 37 -7.45 -1.05 8.98
CA LEU A 37 -7.58 -2.01 10.07
C LEU A 37 -9.04 -2.35 10.33
N ASN A 38 -9.32 -3.62 10.54
CA ASN A 38 -10.64 -4.13 10.83
C ASN A 38 -10.54 -5.30 11.83
N GLY A 39 -10.90 -5.06 13.10
CA GLY A 39 -10.94 -6.10 14.12
C GLY A 39 -9.61 -6.83 14.39
N GLY A 40 -8.46 -6.17 14.15
CA GLY A 40 -7.12 -6.75 14.30
C GLY A 40 -6.52 -7.30 13.00
N ASP A 41 -7.30 -7.32 11.93
CA ASP A 41 -6.86 -7.67 10.58
C ASP A 41 -6.73 -6.44 9.67
N ILE A 42 -6.09 -6.59 8.52
CA ILE A 42 -6.10 -5.60 7.46
C ILE A 42 -7.13 -6.02 6.41
N SER A 43 -8.13 -5.16 6.20
CA SER A 43 -9.08 -5.29 5.09
C SER A 43 -8.68 -4.40 3.93
N VAL A 44 -8.97 -4.84 2.71
CA VAL A 44 -8.67 -4.09 1.48
C VAL A 44 -9.92 -3.95 0.63
N LEU A 45 -10.20 -2.73 0.19
CA LEU A 45 -11.16 -2.41 -0.86
C LEU A 45 -10.39 -1.87 -2.04
N LYS A 46 -10.52 -2.47 -3.22
CA LYS A 46 -9.86 -1.99 -4.43
C LYS A 46 -10.70 -2.26 -5.67
N LYS A 47 -10.62 -1.33 -6.62
CA LYS A 47 -11.41 -1.38 -7.85
C LYS A 47 -10.67 -0.78 -9.03
N ALA A 48 -10.76 -1.46 -10.18
CA ALA A 48 -10.38 -0.89 -11.46
C ALA A 48 -11.39 0.18 -11.88
N GLY A 49 -10.91 1.20 -12.57
CA GLY A 49 -11.70 2.33 -13.01
C GLY A 49 -11.52 3.58 -12.14
N LYS A 50 -12.45 4.51 -12.25
CA LYS A 50 -12.39 5.80 -11.56
C LYS A 50 -12.51 5.64 -10.04
N LEU A 51 -12.03 6.62 -9.31
CA LEU A 51 -12.13 6.66 -7.85
C LEU A 51 -13.59 6.55 -7.33
N SER A 52 -14.57 6.98 -8.13
CA SER A 52 -16.01 6.81 -7.82
C SER A 52 -16.43 5.34 -7.67
N GLU A 53 -15.77 4.40 -8.35
CA GLU A 53 -16.07 2.97 -8.21
C GLU A 53 -15.59 2.43 -6.84
N LEU A 54 -14.43 2.90 -6.36
CA LEU A 54 -13.98 2.63 -5.00
C LEU A 54 -14.92 3.28 -3.97
N GLY A 55 -15.41 4.51 -4.25
CA GLY A 55 -16.35 5.21 -3.40
C GLY A 55 -17.63 4.40 -3.16
N ARG A 56 -18.20 3.79 -4.20
CA ARG A 56 -19.39 2.89 -4.06
C ARG A 56 -19.11 1.72 -3.12
N LEU A 57 -17.93 1.07 -3.24
CA LEU A 57 -17.57 -0.02 -2.33
C LEU A 57 -17.43 0.45 -0.87
N ILE A 58 -16.92 1.66 -0.65
CA ILE A 58 -16.83 2.26 0.69
C ILE A 58 -18.23 2.52 1.25
N ASP A 59 -19.13 3.10 0.45
CA ASP A 59 -20.50 3.38 0.85
C ASP A 59 -21.30 2.09 1.18
N GLU A 60 -21.08 1.03 0.41
CA GLU A 60 -21.71 -0.28 0.64
C GLU A 60 -21.19 -0.98 1.90
N ARG A 61 -19.91 -0.84 2.22
CA ARG A 61 -19.25 -1.54 3.33
C ARG A 61 -19.18 -0.72 4.61
N THR A 62 -19.31 0.60 4.50
CA THR A 62 -19.24 1.56 5.63
C THR A 62 -18.11 1.28 6.63
N PRO A 63 -16.86 1.11 6.17
CA PRO A 63 -15.76 0.74 7.05
C PRO A 63 -15.39 1.88 8.00
N VAL A 64 -15.09 1.54 9.25
CA VAL A 64 -14.60 2.47 10.27
C VAL A 64 -13.24 1.99 10.77
N SER A 65 -12.25 2.87 10.75
CA SER A 65 -10.89 2.55 11.20
C SER A 65 -10.15 3.80 11.65
N SER A 66 -9.23 3.64 12.59
CA SER A 66 -8.29 4.69 13.01
C SER A 66 -7.03 4.76 12.14
N LEU A 67 -6.80 3.77 11.27
CA LEU A 67 -5.65 3.70 10.39
C LEU A 67 -6.06 3.22 9.01
N ALA A 68 -5.66 3.96 7.98
CA ALA A 68 -5.82 3.53 6.58
C ALA A 68 -4.68 4.08 5.71
N ILE A 69 -4.39 3.35 4.64
CA ILE A 69 -3.55 3.80 3.52
C ILE A 69 -4.32 3.62 2.22
N GLY A 70 -4.12 4.49 1.25
CA GLY A 70 -4.85 4.47 -0.02
C GLY A 70 -4.00 4.90 -1.20
N HIS A 71 -4.41 4.45 -2.37
CA HIS A 71 -3.70 4.67 -3.61
C HIS A 71 -4.67 4.90 -4.78
N SER A 72 -4.35 5.88 -5.63
CA SER A 72 -4.93 6.03 -6.96
C SER A 72 -3.85 5.77 -8.01
N ARG A 73 -4.09 4.79 -8.89
CA ARG A 73 -3.07 4.24 -9.76
C ARG A 73 -3.14 4.85 -11.17
N TRP A 74 -1.94 5.00 -11.75
CA TRP A 74 -1.70 5.10 -13.18
C TRP A 74 -0.80 3.92 -13.55
N ALA A 75 -1.34 2.95 -14.29
CA ALA A 75 -0.67 1.68 -14.56
C ALA A 75 0.67 1.87 -15.27
N THR A 76 1.70 1.24 -14.72
CA THR A 76 3.05 1.12 -15.32
C THR A 76 3.41 -0.35 -15.56
N HIS A 77 3.08 -1.23 -14.62
CA HIS A 77 3.27 -2.68 -14.68
C HIS A 77 1.94 -3.38 -14.44
N GLY A 78 1.50 -4.22 -15.37
CA GLY A 78 0.21 -4.88 -15.35
C GLY A 78 -0.96 -3.95 -15.72
N GLY A 79 -2.00 -4.51 -16.34
CA GLY A 79 -3.19 -3.78 -16.76
C GLY A 79 -4.02 -3.21 -15.59
N PRO A 80 -5.01 -2.33 -15.88
CA PRO A 80 -5.92 -1.78 -14.88
C PRO A 80 -6.97 -2.82 -14.48
N THR A 81 -6.64 -3.68 -13.55
CA THR A 81 -7.52 -4.72 -12.99
C THR A 81 -7.66 -4.55 -11.47
N ASP A 82 -8.69 -5.15 -10.88
CA ASP A 82 -8.86 -5.18 -9.42
C ASP A 82 -7.66 -5.87 -8.75
N LEU A 83 -7.06 -6.89 -9.36
CA LEU A 83 -5.88 -7.58 -8.83
C LEU A 83 -4.64 -6.71 -8.82
N ASN A 84 -4.43 -5.92 -9.88
CA ASN A 84 -3.27 -5.04 -10.01
C ASN A 84 -3.44 -3.69 -9.31
N ALA A 85 -4.65 -3.34 -8.83
CA ALA A 85 -4.86 -2.17 -8.01
C ALA A 85 -4.11 -2.31 -6.66
N HIS A 86 -3.52 -1.21 -6.18
CA HIS A 86 -2.95 -1.16 -4.82
C HIS A 86 -4.06 -0.96 -3.78
N PRO A 87 -3.86 -1.39 -2.54
CA PRO A 87 -2.68 -1.99 -1.92
C PRO A 87 -2.43 -3.46 -2.26
N HIS A 88 -1.21 -3.95 -1.96
CA HIS A 88 -0.84 -5.36 -2.04
C HIS A 88 -0.41 -5.91 -0.68
N PHE A 89 -0.68 -7.18 -0.45
CA PHE A 89 -0.25 -7.92 0.74
C PHE A 89 1.07 -8.65 0.52
N ASP A 90 1.76 -8.96 1.61
CA ASP A 90 2.78 -9.99 1.65
C ASP A 90 2.17 -11.39 1.65
N ARG A 91 3.00 -12.42 1.55
CA ARG A 91 2.60 -13.83 1.52
C ARG A 91 1.69 -14.26 2.69
N TYR A 92 1.85 -13.66 3.85
CA TYR A 92 1.14 -14.02 5.08
C TYR A 92 0.05 -13.01 5.47
N GLU A 93 -0.21 -12.05 4.59
CA GLU A 93 -1.15 -10.95 4.85
C GLU A 93 -0.87 -10.20 6.16
N GLN A 94 0.41 -10.13 6.57
CA GLN A 94 0.84 -9.45 7.79
C GLN A 94 1.08 -7.97 7.56
N VAL A 95 1.45 -7.59 6.35
CA VAL A 95 1.69 -6.21 5.93
C VAL A 95 0.93 -5.89 4.66
N SER A 96 0.53 -4.64 4.52
CA SER A 96 -0.07 -4.11 3.30
C SER A 96 0.71 -2.90 2.81
N VAL A 97 0.93 -2.83 1.50
CA VAL A 97 1.87 -1.90 0.86
C VAL A 97 1.22 -1.15 -0.28
N ILE A 98 1.43 0.17 -0.32
CA ILE A 98 1.18 1.01 -1.49
C ILE A 98 2.50 1.65 -1.95
N HIS A 99 2.61 1.96 -3.24
CA HIS A 99 3.85 2.42 -3.83
C HIS A 99 3.59 3.33 -5.03
N ASN A 100 4.37 4.41 -5.10
CA ASN A 100 4.55 5.23 -6.30
C ASN A 100 5.98 5.09 -6.80
N GLY A 101 6.18 4.83 -8.07
CA GLY A 101 7.48 4.68 -8.68
C GLY A 101 7.65 3.36 -9.41
N ILE A 102 8.89 2.92 -9.57
CA ILE A 102 9.26 1.67 -10.23
C ILE A 102 10.41 1.02 -9.48
N PHE A 103 10.26 -0.25 -9.12
CA PHE A 103 11.35 -1.07 -8.62
C PHE A 103 12.06 -1.76 -9.80
N GLU A 104 13.20 -1.22 -10.20
CA GLU A 104 13.94 -1.67 -11.39
C GLU A 104 14.39 -3.13 -11.32
N ASN A 105 14.63 -3.66 -10.13
CA ASN A 105 15.06 -5.03 -9.90
C ASN A 105 13.93 -5.99 -9.48
N TYR A 106 12.66 -5.64 -9.76
CA TYR A 106 11.52 -6.43 -9.29
C TYR A 106 11.49 -7.85 -9.87
N LEU A 107 11.93 -8.05 -11.12
CA LEU A 107 11.98 -9.39 -11.74
C LEU A 107 12.97 -10.30 -11.02
N GLU A 108 14.19 -9.83 -10.75
CA GLU A 108 15.19 -10.56 -9.98
C GLU A 108 14.68 -10.97 -8.60
N LEU A 109 14.03 -10.01 -7.92
CA LEU A 109 13.45 -10.26 -6.61
C LEU A 109 12.29 -11.25 -6.68
N LYS A 110 11.41 -11.13 -7.70
CA LYS A 110 10.28 -12.03 -7.91
C LYS A 110 10.75 -13.47 -8.13
N GLU A 111 11.76 -13.69 -8.97
CA GLU A 111 12.36 -15.01 -9.20
C GLU A 111 12.93 -15.59 -7.90
N SER A 112 13.71 -14.80 -7.15
CA SER A 112 14.25 -15.21 -5.86
C SER A 112 13.17 -15.56 -4.85
N LEU A 113 12.09 -14.79 -4.75
CA LEU A 113 10.96 -15.04 -3.86
C LEU A 113 10.16 -16.28 -4.30
N THR A 114 9.94 -16.44 -5.61
CA THR A 114 9.26 -17.62 -6.17
C THR A 114 10.03 -18.91 -5.85
N SER A 115 11.35 -18.89 -5.94
CA SER A 115 12.19 -20.06 -5.56
C SER A 115 12.07 -20.43 -4.08
N LYS A 116 11.64 -19.50 -3.22
CA LYS A 116 11.32 -19.71 -1.81
C LYS A 116 9.85 -20.07 -1.55
N GLY A 117 9.06 -20.29 -2.61
CA GLY A 117 7.68 -20.68 -2.53
C GLY A 117 6.69 -19.51 -2.34
N HIS A 118 7.07 -18.27 -2.66
CA HIS A 118 6.12 -17.17 -2.74
C HIS A 118 5.26 -17.28 -4.00
N VAL A 119 3.95 -17.03 -3.85
CA VAL A 119 2.98 -17.01 -4.94
C VAL A 119 2.52 -15.56 -5.13
N PHE A 120 2.54 -15.08 -6.34
CA PHE A 120 2.13 -13.74 -6.71
C PHE A 120 0.76 -13.77 -7.38
N GLN A 121 -0.12 -12.86 -6.99
CA GLN A 121 -1.47 -12.74 -7.54
C GLN A 121 -1.55 -11.66 -8.62
N SER A 122 -0.68 -10.65 -8.53
CA SER A 122 -0.66 -9.51 -9.44
C SER A 122 0.59 -9.51 -10.34
N GLU A 123 0.56 -8.63 -11.32
CA GLU A 123 1.68 -8.37 -12.23
C GLU A 123 2.53 -7.18 -11.77
N THR A 124 2.24 -6.61 -10.58
CA THR A 124 2.86 -5.37 -10.13
C THR A 124 4.19 -5.61 -9.42
N ASP A 125 5.11 -4.69 -9.56
CA ASP A 125 6.35 -4.62 -8.79
C ASP A 125 6.08 -4.33 -7.30
N THR A 126 4.95 -3.71 -6.98
CA THR A 126 4.55 -3.41 -5.61
C THR A 126 4.25 -4.66 -4.79
N GLU A 127 3.65 -5.69 -5.38
CA GLU A 127 3.44 -6.96 -4.67
C GLU A 127 4.79 -7.63 -4.34
N VAL A 128 5.77 -7.50 -5.23
CA VAL A 128 7.13 -7.96 -4.94
C VAL A 128 7.73 -7.23 -3.73
N ALA A 129 7.56 -5.90 -3.68
CA ALA A 129 8.01 -5.12 -2.53
C ALA A 129 7.28 -5.51 -1.23
N ALA A 130 5.96 -5.79 -1.30
CA ALA A 130 5.20 -6.28 -0.14
C ALA A 130 5.76 -7.59 0.39
N HIS A 131 6.08 -8.53 -0.50
CA HIS A 131 6.70 -9.81 -0.12
C HIS A 131 8.11 -9.63 0.47
N VAL A 132 8.93 -8.70 -0.05
CA VAL A 132 10.25 -8.38 0.52
C VAL A 132 10.12 -7.81 1.94
N VAL A 133 9.18 -6.89 2.17
CA VAL A 133 8.90 -6.35 3.51
C VAL A 133 8.40 -7.45 4.44
N GLY A 134 7.48 -8.31 3.97
CA GLY A 134 6.93 -9.43 4.71
C GLY A 134 8.00 -10.46 5.13
N GLU A 135 8.98 -10.76 4.27
CA GLU A 135 10.12 -11.62 4.64
C GLU A 135 10.91 -11.04 5.84
N GLU A 136 11.17 -9.74 5.84
CA GLU A 136 11.88 -9.10 6.95
C GLU A 136 11.00 -9.02 8.20
N TYR A 137 9.72 -8.69 8.03
CA TYR A 137 8.77 -8.58 9.14
C TYR A 137 8.48 -9.91 9.84
N SER A 138 8.49 -11.02 9.11
CA SER A 138 8.31 -12.37 9.64
C SER A 138 9.43 -12.80 10.60
N LYS A 139 10.58 -12.12 10.60
CA LYS A 139 11.68 -12.34 11.55
C LYS A 139 11.39 -11.78 12.96
N GLY A 140 10.23 -11.15 13.17
CA GLY A 140 9.80 -10.61 14.48
C GLY A 140 10.32 -9.21 14.80
N VAL A 141 10.97 -8.54 13.83
CA VAL A 141 11.43 -7.15 14.01
C VAL A 141 10.25 -6.15 13.93
N PRO A 142 10.38 -4.92 14.48
CA PRO A 142 9.40 -3.86 14.28
C PRO A 142 9.21 -3.47 12.81
N LEU A 143 8.05 -2.90 12.45
CA LEU A 143 7.71 -2.59 11.07
C LEU A 143 8.72 -1.64 10.40
N GLU A 144 9.15 -0.60 11.10
CA GLU A 144 10.16 0.34 10.59
C GLU A 144 11.49 -0.32 10.29
N GLU A 145 11.88 -1.30 11.10
CA GLU A 145 13.11 -2.06 10.87
C GLU A 145 12.96 -3.02 9.68
N ALA A 146 11.80 -3.69 9.57
CA ALA A 146 11.49 -4.54 8.43
C ALA A 146 11.54 -3.74 7.11
N VAL A 147 10.93 -2.55 7.10
CA VAL A 147 10.97 -1.65 5.93
C VAL A 147 12.41 -1.19 5.66
N ARG A 148 13.18 -0.81 6.71
CA ARG A 148 14.58 -0.39 6.58
C ARG A 148 15.48 -1.48 5.98
N LEU A 149 15.25 -2.74 6.33
CA LEU A 149 15.97 -3.87 5.76
C LEU A 149 15.52 -4.16 4.32
N ALA A 150 14.21 -4.10 4.07
CA ALA A 150 13.63 -4.33 2.75
C ALA A 150 14.14 -3.33 1.71
N ILE A 151 14.16 -2.02 2.02
CA ILE A 151 14.60 -0.99 1.07
C ILE A 151 16.06 -1.10 0.64
N ARG A 152 16.91 -1.80 1.39
CA ARG A 152 18.28 -2.08 0.97
C ARG A 152 18.38 -3.06 -0.20
N ARG A 153 17.30 -3.83 -0.40
CA ARG A 153 17.17 -4.80 -1.49
C ARG A 153 16.45 -4.23 -2.70
N LEU A 154 15.70 -3.14 -2.53
CA LEU A 154 14.92 -2.49 -3.58
C LEU A 154 15.77 -1.45 -4.30
N ARG A 155 15.73 -1.42 -5.64
CA ARG A 155 16.40 -0.43 -6.48
C ARG A 155 15.37 0.35 -7.29
N GLY A 156 15.65 1.63 -7.53
CA GLY A 156 14.78 2.51 -8.32
C GLY A 156 14.31 3.75 -7.56
N ALA A 157 13.46 4.53 -8.20
CA ALA A 157 12.83 5.72 -7.61
C ALA A 157 11.45 5.35 -7.10
N TYR A 158 11.20 5.57 -5.80
CA TYR A 158 9.95 5.16 -5.16
C TYR A 158 9.54 6.03 -3.98
N ALA A 159 8.25 6.00 -3.70
CA ALA A 159 7.63 6.35 -2.43
C ALA A 159 6.80 5.14 -1.98
N LEU A 160 7.12 4.57 -0.84
CA LEU A 160 6.53 3.35 -0.27
C LEU A 160 5.82 3.69 1.03
N VAL A 161 4.61 3.18 1.23
CA VAL A 161 3.88 3.29 2.50
C VAL A 161 3.39 1.91 2.92
N VAL A 162 3.61 1.57 4.18
CA VAL A 162 3.38 0.24 4.74
C VAL A 162 2.61 0.33 6.05
N VAL A 163 1.66 -0.58 6.22
CA VAL A 163 0.93 -0.84 7.47
C VAL A 163 1.01 -2.31 7.83
N SER A 164 0.82 -2.65 9.09
CA SER A 164 0.86 -4.04 9.55
C SER A 164 -0.24 -4.38 10.55
N LYS A 165 -0.60 -5.67 10.63
CA LYS A 165 -1.56 -6.17 11.62
C LYS A 165 -1.06 -6.04 13.06
N ARG A 166 0.23 -6.30 13.31
CA ARG A 166 0.80 -6.32 14.66
C ARG A 166 1.02 -4.93 15.26
N GLU A 167 1.05 -3.88 14.43
CA GLU A 167 1.32 -2.51 14.87
C GLU A 167 0.22 -1.57 14.36
N PRO A 168 -1.00 -1.65 14.96
CA PRO A 168 -2.23 -1.06 14.43
C PRO A 168 -2.26 0.48 14.45
N ASN A 169 -1.33 1.12 15.14
CA ASN A 169 -1.26 2.58 15.26
C ASN A 169 -0.03 3.17 14.55
N LYS A 170 0.51 2.43 13.56
CA LYS A 170 1.75 2.82 12.90
C LYS A 170 1.62 2.74 11.38
N ILE A 171 2.00 3.82 10.72
CA ILE A 171 2.28 3.87 9.28
C ILE A 171 3.79 4.08 9.13
N VAL A 172 4.44 3.26 8.32
CA VAL A 172 5.85 3.44 7.97
C VAL A 172 5.93 3.88 6.53
N ALA A 173 6.64 4.97 6.28
CA ALA A 173 6.87 5.49 4.95
C ALA A 173 8.38 5.56 4.65
N ALA A 174 8.75 5.19 3.43
CA ALA A 174 10.11 5.28 2.93
C ALA A 174 10.12 5.86 1.52
N ARG A 175 11.17 6.61 1.17
CA ARG A 175 11.30 7.17 -0.17
C ARG A 175 12.73 7.13 -0.68
N ASN A 176 12.83 7.03 -2.00
CA ASN A 176 14.04 7.30 -2.77
C ASN A 176 13.64 8.12 -4.02
N ALA A 177 14.13 9.36 -4.14
CA ALA A 177 13.83 10.32 -5.20
C ALA A 177 12.36 10.80 -5.28
N SER A 178 11.35 9.94 -5.11
CA SER A 178 9.93 10.32 -5.12
C SER A 178 9.55 11.08 -3.83
N PRO A 179 8.71 12.15 -3.91
CA PRO A 179 8.36 12.93 -2.72
C PRO A 179 7.35 12.20 -1.82
N ILE A 180 7.50 12.37 -0.51
CA ILE A 180 6.49 12.11 0.51
C ILE A 180 6.36 13.36 1.38
N ILE A 181 5.13 13.75 1.70
CA ILE A 181 4.82 14.81 2.63
C ILE A 181 4.18 14.19 3.86
N LEU A 182 4.68 14.53 5.03
CA LEU A 182 4.11 14.16 6.32
C LEU A 182 3.45 15.39 6.94
N GLY A 183 2.17 15.29 7.24
CA GLY A 183 1.43 16.23 8.05
C GLY A 183 1.37 15.75 9.51
N LEU A 184 1.51 16.65 10.45
CA LEU A 184 1.35 16.38 11.87
C LEU A 184 0.31 17.32 12.45
N ALA A 185 -0.63 16.79 13.20
CA ALA A 185 -1.59 17.53 13.97
C ALA A 185 -1.77 16.91 15.36
N GLU A 186 -2.59 17.51 16.21
CA GLU A 186 -2.81 17.02 17.57
C GLU A 186 -3.56 15.68 17.52
N GLY A 187 -2.86 14.59 17.93
CA GLY A 187 -3.38 13.22 17.94
C GLY A 187 -3.47 12.54 16.56
N GLU A 188 -2.94 13.16 15.53
CA GLU A 188 -2.92 12.60 14.17
C GLU A 188 -1.66 12.98 13.36
#